data_99e79920f28dc3426477d410a385f737
#
_entry.id   99e79920f28dc3426477d410a385f737
#
_cell.length_a   1.000
_cell.length_b   1.000
_cell.length_c   1.000
_cell.angle_alpha   90.00
_cell.angle_beta   90.00
_cell.angle_gamma   90.00
#
_symmetry.space_group_name_H-M   'P 1'
#
loop_
_entity.id
_entity.type
_entity.pdbx_description
1 polymer ?
#
loop_
_entity_poly.entity_id
_entity_poly.type
_entity_poly.pdbx_seq_one_letter_code
_entity_poly.pdbx_strand_id
1 'polypeptide(L)'
;MSSTQVLPFASPSASSRVNTARQRLVSVDFFRGLLVMGMLLVTNAGDWNHVYWPLKHADWNGSTPTDMIFPSFLFLAGVSTTFSFASRLARGATRTELAGHLAVRSLLLILLGLFLNGFPLFDMHNLRIPGVLQRIGLCYLAGGLIYLPASRRTSADGADGASQYRANVPLLVAAIVTLLVAYWALMRFVPVHGYGVGRLDMVGNLGAYIDRSLMGTNHLWFWGGQMWDPEGLLSTLGATANLLMGILAGEWLRSGRSDLRKMQGLAIAGAALMLIGVLLNPLLPINKKIWTGSFTLFSGGFSLLALALLYWLMDSRGWVKNEWIKRRWLTPALIFGSNAILGFAVANMLTPVLGLVKFHGAAGKGVTIPELAVQLFSQFLNPWNASLAYAVCFVALNTLILWPLYRKCIFIRL
;
A
#
# COMPACT_ATOMS: atom_id res chain seq x y z
N MET A 1 -75.53 -18.45 29.41
CA MET A 1 -74.72 -17.21 29.15
C MET A 1 -73.28 -17.57 29.40
N SER A 2 -72.56 -17.92 28.32
CA SER A 2 -71.16 -18.37 28.36
C SER A 2 -70.32 -17.22 27.84
N SER A 3 -69.45 -16.65 28.69
CA SER A 3 -68.52 -15.57 28.36
C SER A 3 -67.23 -16.19 27.81
N THR A 4 -67.01 -16.01 26.53
CA THR A 4 -65.78 -16.40 25.80
C THR A 4 -64.72 -15.36 26.09
N GLN A 5 -63.66 -15.74 26.83
CA GLN A 5 -62.43 -14.92 26.99
C GLN A 5 -61.60 -15.03 25.72
N VAL A 6 -61.41 -13.89 25.07
CA VAL A 6 -60.46 -13.72 23.95
C VAL A 6 -59.08 -13.48 24.57
N LEU A 7 -58.12 -14.40 24.32
CA LEU A 7 -56.72 -14.24 24.66
C LEU A 7 -56.06 -13.23 23.68
N PRO A 8 -55.23 -12.30 24.15
CA PRO A 8 -54.53 -11.39 23.24
C PRO A 8 -53.40 -12.11 22.53
N PHE A 9 -53.38 -11.98 21.18
CA PHE A 9 -52.28 -12.40 20.32
C PHE A 9 -50.98 -11.72 20.79
N ALA A 10 -50.04 -12.55 21.26
CA ALA A 10 -48.66 -12.09 21.45
C ALA A 10 -48.03 -11.74 20.08
N SER A 11 -47.73 -10.48 19.91
CA SER A 11 -46.91 -9.99 18.81
C SER A 11 -45.53 -10.69 18.84
N PRO A 12 -45.01 -11.21 17.74
CA PRO A 12 -43.64 -11.74 17.71
C PRO A 12 -42.68 -10.58 18.02
N SER A 13 -41.92 -10.72 19.09
CA SER A 13 -40.83 -9.84 19.43
C SER A 13 -39.91 -9.75 18.20
N ALA A 14 -39.80 -8.60 17.60
CA ALA A 14 -38.80 -8.28 16.60
C ALA A 14 -37.41 -8.53 17.21
N SER A 15 -36.89 -9.73 17.01
CA SER A 15 -35.49 -10.02 17.30
C SER A 15 -34.69 -8.97 16.50
N SER A 16 -34.13 -8.01 17.18
CA SER A 16 -33.16 -7.10 16.65
C SER A 16 -32.00 -7.92 16.06
N ARG A 17 -32.09 -8.26 14.79
CA ARG A 17 -30.93 -8.71 14.04
C ARG A 17 -29.95 -7.55 14.14
N VAL A 18 -29.03 -7.65 15.11
CA VAL A 18 -27.87 -6.78 15.18
C VAL A 18 -27.16 -6.98 13.85
N ASN A 19 -27.41 -6.02 12.98
CA ASN A 19 -26.77 -5.93 11.68
C ASN A 19 -25.31 -5.63 11.98
N THR A 20 -24.48 -6.67 12.17
CA THR A 20 -23.01 -6.58 12.20
C THR A 20 -22.56 -6.19 10.80
N ALA A 21 -23.10 -5.07 10.31
CA ALA A 21 -22.60 -4.40 9.13
C ALA A 21 -21.11 -4.20 9.34
N ARG A 22 -20.33 -4.89 8.56
CA ARG A 22 -18.89 -4.85 8.44
C ARG A 22 -18.44 -3.40 8.66
N GLN A 23 -17.89 -3.10 9.83
CA GLN A 23 -17.49 -1.74 10.19
C GLN A 23 -16.31 -1.36 9.28
N ARG A 24 -16.65 -0.77 8.13
CA ARG A 24 -15.67 -0.35 7.12
C ARG A 24 -15.06 0.97 7.61
N LEU A 25 -13.78 0.93 7.94
CA LEU A 25 -13.05 2.13 8.34
C LEU A 25 -12.83 3.02 7.12
N VAL A 26 -13.46 4.19 7.12
CA VAL A 26 -13.36 5.15 6.02
C VAL A 26 -11.96 5.73 5.94
N SER A 27 -11.29 5.91 7.09
CA SER A 27 -9.89 6.33 7.15
C SER A 27 -8.95 5.43 6.34
N VAL A 28 -9.15 4.11 6.38
CA VAL A 28 -8.33 3.14 5.61
C VAL A 28 -8.56 3.29 4.11
N ASP A 29 -9.82 3.43 3.68
CA ASP A 29 -10.13 3.60 2.25
C ASP A 29 -9.64 4.96 1.74
N PHE A 30 -9.81 6.01 2.53
CA PHE A 30 -9.35 7.34 2.19
C PHE A 30 -7.82 7.41 2.11
N PHE A 31 -7.12 6.85 3.11
CA PHE A 31 -5.65 6.81 3.11
C PHE A 31 -5.13 6.05 1.89
N ARG A 32 -5.72 4.89 1.58
CA ARG A 32 -5.38 4.14 0.36
C ARG A 32 -5.55 4.98 -0.90
N GLY A 33 -6.63 5.74 -0.98
CA GLY A 33 -6.88 6.65 -2.10
C GLY A 33 -5.87 7.77 -2.22
N LEU A 34 -5.51 8.41 -1.10
CA LEU A 34 -4.44 9.43 -1.08
C LEU A 34 -3.11 8.86 -1.56
N LEU A 35 -2.78 7.62 -1.15
CA LEU A 35 -1.55 6.97 -1.59
C LEU A 35 -1.56 6.68 -3.10
N VAL A 36 -2.69 6.24 -3.68
CA VAL A 36 -2.80 6.06 -5.15
C VAL A 36 -2.64 7.40 -5.85
N MET A 37 -3.37 8.43 -5.42
CA MET A 37 -3.25 9.78 -6.01
C MET A 37 -1.82 10.30 -5.92
N GLY A 38 -1.19 10.18 -4.73
CA GLY A 38 0.20 10.56 -4.52
C GLY A 38 1.15 9.81 -5.44
N MET A 39 0.96 8.49 -5.58
CA MET A 39 1.78 7.68 -6.47
C MET A 39 1.63 8.12 -7.94
N LEU A 40 0.41 8.33 -8.42
CA LEU A 40 0.19 8.82 -9.78
C LEU A 40 0.86 10.18 -10.02
N LEU A 41 0.78 11.06 -9.03
CA LEU A 41 1.39 12.39 -9.08
C LEU A 41 2.91 12.31 -9.22
N VAL A 42 3.57 11.48 -8.40
CA VAL A 42 5.04 11.42 -8.34
C VAL A 42 5.66 10.55 -9.44
N THR A 43 4.89 9.65 -10.05
CA THR A 43 5.39 8.79 -11.15
C THR A 43 5.10 9.36 -12.54
N ASN A 44 4.37 10.47 -12.65
CA ASN A 44 3.99 11.10 -13.91
C ASN A 44 4.34 12.59 -13.93
N ALA A 45 5.59 12.92 -13.61
CA ALA A 45 6.09 14.28 -13.79
C ALA A 45 6.06 14.67 -15.28
N GLY A 46 5.65 15.90 -15.59
CA GLY A 46 5.65 16.38 -16.96
C GLY A 46 7.06 16.59 -17.52
N ASP A 47 7.95 17.08 -16.67
CA ASP A 47 9.39 17.21 -16.93
C ASP A 47 10.19 16.76 -15.71
N TRP A 48 10.97 15.70 -15.86
CA TRP A 48 11.78 15.12 -14.79
C TRP A 48 12.93 16.00 -14.30
N ASN A 49 13.36 16.98 -15.09
CA ASN A 49 14.37 17.96 -14.67
C ASN A 49 13.78 19.01 -13.70
N HIS A 50 12.48 19.26 -13.78
CA HIS A 50 11.78 20.27 -12.99
C HIS A 50 10.72 19.62 -12.08
N VAL A 51 11.16 18.84 -11.09
CA VAL A 51 10.31 18.20 -10.09
C VAL A 51 10.66 18.71 -8.70
N TYR A 52 9.67 19.21 -7.96
CA TYR A 52 9.85 19.66 -6.58
C TYR A 52 10.40 18.55 -5.67
N TRP A 53 11.29 18.90 -4.75
CA TRP A 53 11.95 17.96 -3.86
C TRP A 53 10.98 16.98 -3.14
N PRO A 54 9.83 17.39 -2.59
CA PRO A 54 8.95 16.44 -1.91
C PRO A 54 8.34 15.37 -2.83
N LEU A 55 8.36 15.62 -4.15
CA LEU A 55 7.81 14.73 -5.19
C LEU A 55 8.89 13.86 -5.86
N LYS A 56 10.16 14.04 -5.50
CA LYS A 56 11.28 13.18 -5.94
C LYS A 56 11.54 12.07 -4.93
N HIS A 57 12.05 10.95 -5.40
CA HIS A 57 12.68 9.96 -4.52
C HIS A 57 14.04 10.46 -4.03
N ALA A 58 14.45 10.02 -2.84
CA ALA A 58 15.85 10.18 -2.39
C ALA A 58 16.79 9.49 -3.39
N ASP A 59 17.94 10.11 -3.65
CA ASP A 59 18.90 9.58 -4.64
C ASP A 59 19.39 8.19 -4.25
N TRP A 60 19.81 8.00 -3.00
CA TRP A 60 20.16 6.70 -2.44
C TRP A 60 19.82 6.63 -0.95
N ASN A 61 20.63 7.25 -0.08
CA ASN A 61 20.35 7.34 1.33
C ASN A 61 19.45 8.53 1.68
N GLY A 62 18.68 8.41 2.73
CA GLY A 62 17.68 9.37 3.14
C GLY A 62 16.28 8.98 2.70
N SER A 63 15.33 9.88 2.88
CA SER A 63 13.93 9.67 2.56
C SER A 63 13.23 10.98 2.29
N THR A 64 12.36 11.00 1.31
CA THR A 64 11.46 12.10 0.96
C THR A 64 10.01 11.70 1.26
N PRO A 65 9.06 12.63 1.24
CA PRO A 65 7.63 12.29 1.35
C PRO A 65 7.17 11.26 0.32
N THR A 66 7.70 11.30 -0.90
CA THR A 66 7.42 10.33 -1.96
C THR A 66 7.79 8.90 -1.56
N ASP A 67 8.87 8.72 -0.79
CA ASP A 67 9.34 7.41 -0.35
C ASP A 67 8.42 6.76 0.69
N MET A 68 7.51 7.52 1.30
CA MET A 68 6.53 7.00 2.26
C MET A 68 5.31 6.36 1.61
N ILE A 69 5.07 6.59 0.32
CA ILE A 69 3.85 6.13 -0.38
C ILE A 69 3.79 4.60 -0.40
N PHE A 70 4.81 3.95 -0.90
CA PHE A 70 4.79 2.50 -1.11
C PHE A 70 4.78 1.68 0.20
N PRO A 71 5.62 1.96 1.21
CA PRO A 71 5.53 1.25 2.49
C PRO A 71 4.17 1.44 3.18
N SER A 72 3.54 2.63 3.05
CA SER A 72 2.19 2.86 3.57
C SER A 72 1.14 2.01 2.84
N PHE A 73 1.31 1.70 1.56
CA PHE A 73 0.47 0.74 0.85
C PHE A 73 0.56 -0.67 1.43
N LEU A 74 1.78 -1.15 1.67
CA LEU A 74 2.01 -2.46 2.28
C LEU A 74 1.43 -2.51 3.70
N PHE A 75 1.62 -1.46 4.47
CA PHE A 75 1.03 -1.30 5.79
C PHE A 75 -0.50 -1.39 5.74
N LEU A 76 -1.16 -0.65 4.83
CA LEU A 76 -2.62 -0.69 4.69
C LEU A 76 -3.12 -2.03 4.13
N ALA A 77 -2.34 -2.74 3.34
CA ALA A 77 -2.64 -4.12 2.95
C ALA A 77 -2.69 -5.02 4.18
N GLY A 78 -1.75 -4.88 5.11
CA GLY A 78 -1.74 -5.57 6.40
C GLY A 78 -2.97 -5.24 7.26
N VAL A 79 -3.30 -3.96 7.44
CA VAL A 79 -4.52 -3.53 8.13
C VAL A 79 -5.76 -4.19 7.53
N SER A 80 -5.89 -4.13 6.21
CA SER A 80 -7.05 -4.68 5.48
C SER A 80 -7.16 -6.21 5.61
N THR A 81 -6.02 -6.91 5.61
CA THR A 81 -5.93 -8.36 5.79
C THR A 81 -6.51 -8.78 7.13
N THR A 82 -6.19 -8.05 8.20
CA THR A 82 -6.69 -8.33 9.56
C THR A 82 -8.22 -8.33 9.61
N PHE A 83 -8.86 -7.30 9.04
CA PHE A 83 -10.33 -7.21 9.01
C PHE A 83 -10.96 -8.28 8.11
N SER A 84 -10.34 -8.56 6.96
CA SER A 84 -10.84 -9.57 6.03
C SER A 84 -10.79 -10.98 6.62
N PHE A 85 -9.65 -11.37 7.19
CA PHE A 85 -9.45 -12.72 7.72
C PHE A 85 -10.30 -12.97 8.94
N ALA A 86 -10.33 -12.03 9.89
CA ALA A 86 -11.17 -12.17 11.06
C ALA A 86 -12.66 -12.33 10.69
N SER A 87 -13.14 -11.56 9.72
CA SER A 87 -14.52 -11.68 9.23
C SER A 87 -14.80 -13.02 8.55
N ARG A 88 -13.84 -13.58 7.81
CA ARG A 88 -13.99 -14.88 7.14
C ARG A 88 -13.92 -16.03 8.14
N LEU A 89 -12.97 -16.01 9.06
CA LEU A 89 -12.84 -17.02 10.13
C LEU A 89 -14.08 -17.02 11.03
N ALA A 90 -14.63 -15.86 11.37
CA ALA A 90 -15.87 -15.77 12.15
C ALA A 90 -17.08 -16.36 11.42
N ARG A 91 -17.06 -16.42 10.07
CA ARG A 91 -18.09 -17.07 9.24
C ARG A 91 -17.81 -18.54 8.96
N GLY A 92 -16.81 -19.15 9.61
CA GLY A 92 -16.49 -20.55 9.50
C GLY A 92 -15.49 -20.92 8.41
N ALA A 93 -14.86 -19.97 7.73
CA ALA A 93 -13.80 -20.28 6.78
C ALA A 93 -12.62 -20.96 7.47
N THR A 94 -12.05 -21.96 6.83
CA THR A 94 -10.87 -22.68 7.32
C THR A 94 -9.59 -21.90 7.03
N ARG A 95 -8.52 -22.21 7.78
CA ARG A 95 -7.19 -21.60 7.51
C ARG A 95 -6.65 -22.02 6.15
N THR A 96 -6.94 -23.24 5.71
CA THR A 96 -6.52 -23.75 4.40
C THR A 96 -7.20 -22.99 3.27
N GLU A 97 -8.50 -22.72 3.37
CA GLU A 97 -9.21 -21.86 2.39
C GLU A 97 -8.63 -20.46 2.34
N LEU A 98 -8.29 -19.88 3.50
CA LEU A 98 -7.64 -18.55 3.54
C LEU A 98 -6.24 -18.58 2.94
N ALA A 99 -5.46 -19.63 3.16
CA ALA A 99 -4.15 -19.81 2.52
C ALA A 99 -4.29 -19.94 1.00
N GLY A 100 -5.27 -20.68 0.52
CA GLY A 100 -5.61 -20.76 -0.91
C GLY A 100 -5.97 -19.37 -1.50
N HIS A 101 -6.80 -18.61 -0.80
CA HIS A 101 -7.13 -17.23 -1.20
C HIS A 101 -5.91 -16.32 -1.23
N LEU A 102 -4.99 -16.44 -0.26
CA LEU A 102 -3.72 -15.70 -0.27
C LEU A 102 -2.91 -16.02 -1.51
N ALA A 103 -2.73 -17.32 -1.80
CA ALA A 103 -1.94 -17.77 -2.93
C ALA A 103 -2.52 -17.28 -4.26
N VAL A 104 -3.81 -17.46 -4.50
CA VAL A 104 -4.48 -17.03 -5.73
C VAL A 104 -4.38 -15.50 -5.89
N ARG A 105 -4.67 -14.73 -4.84
CA ARG A 105 -4.61 -13.28 -4.90
C ARG A 105 -3.19 -12.76 -5.13
N SER A 106 -2.21 -13.38 -4.48
CA SER A 106 -0.79 -13.05 -4.69
C SER A 106 -0.34 -13.32 -6.10
N LEU A 107 -0.73 -14.49 -6.65
CA LEU A 107 -0.44 -14.86 -8.04
C LEU A 107 -1.07 -13.86 -9.02
N LEU A 108 -2.34 -13.50 -8.84
CA LEU A 108 -3.02 -12.53 -9.69
C LEU A 108 -2.34 -11.14 -9.65
N LEU A 109 -1.88 -10.69 -8.48
CA LEU A 109 -1.12 -9.45 -8.34
C LEU A 109 0.22 -9.51 -9.08
N ILE A 110 0.94 -10.62 -8.97
CA ILE A 110 2.21 -10.85 -9.66
C ILE A 110 1.99 -10.85 -11.18
N LEU A 111 1.00 -11.60 -11.65
CA LEU A 111 0.68 -11.68 -13.09
C LEU A 111 0.25 -10.32 -13.65
N LEU A 112 -0.59 -9.58 -12.93
CA LEU A 112 -0.98 -8.22 -13.32
C LEU A 112 0.25 -7.29 -13.35
N GLY A 113 1.16 -7.41 -12.37
CA GLY A 113 2.39 -6.62 -12.35
C GLY A 113 3.31 -6.93 -13.54
N LEU A 114 3.47 -8.20 -13.90
CA LEU A 114 4.24 -8.61 -15.08
C LEU A 114 3.59 -8.11 -16.38
N PHE A 115 2.26 -8.21 -16.47
CA PHE A 115 1.50 -7.66 -17.60
C PHE A 115 1.75 -6.15 -17.77
N LEU A 116 1.67 -5.38 -16.67
CA LEU A 116 1.87 -3.93 -16.72
C LEU A 116 3.33 -3.56 -17.04
N ASN A 117 4.31 -4.34 -16.56
CA ASN A 117 5.72 -4.13 -16.90
C ASN A 117 6.01 -4.40 -18.38
N GLY A 118 5.28 -5.34 -19.01
CA GLY A 118 5.43 -5.65 -20.44
C GLY A 118 4.65 -4.71 -21.36
N PHE A 119 3.56 -4.12 -20.87
CA PHE A 119 2.68 -3.29 -21.68
C PHE A 119 3.35 -1.97 -22.15
N PRO A 120 3.17 -1.53 -23.41
CA PRO A 120 2.38 -2.17 -24.47
C PRO A 120 3.19 -3.09 -25.41
N LEU A 121 4.51 -3.11 -25.33
CA LEU A 121 5.38 -3.71 -26.34
C LEU A 121 5.64 -5.20 -26.09
N PHE A 122 5.53 -5.68 -24.88
CA PHE A 122 5.76 -7.07 -24.46
C PHE A 122 7.12 -7.64 -24.92
N ASP A 123 8.18 -6.82 -24.79
CA ASP A 123 9.56 -7.29 -25.04
C ASP A 123 9.99 -8.24 -23.93
N MET A 124 9.84 -9.54 -24.17
CA MET A 124 10.16 -10.59 -23.19
C MET A 124 11.64 -10.69 -22.87
N HIS A 125 12.52 -10.21 -23.75
CA HIS A 125 13.98 -10.22 -23.52
C HIS A 125 14.39 -9.19 -22.46
N ASN A 126 13.67 -8.06 -22.37
CA ASN A 126 13.93 -6.97 -21.44
C ASN A 126 12.77 -6.76 -20.44
N LEU A 127 11.89 -7.76 -20.28
CA LEU A 127 10.76 -7.66 -19.36
C LEU A 127 11.26 -7.57 -17.92
N ARG A 128 11.00 -6.44 -17.25
CA ARG A 128 11.31 -6.29 -15.83
C ARG A 128 10.47 -7.25 -14.99
N ILE A 129 11.14 -8.16 -14.24
CA ILE A 129 10.47 -9.14 -13.37
C ILE A 129 10.04 -8.52 -12.03
N PRO A 130 10.90 -7.80 -11.27
CA PRO A 130 10.47 -7.12 -10.05
C PRO A 130 9.50 -5.97 -10.36
N GLY A 131 8.74 -5.56 -9.35
CA GLY A 131 7.83 -4.43 -9.46
C GLY A 131 6.94 -4.28 -8.24
N VAL A 132 6.19 -3.18 -8.22
CA VAL A 132 5.34 -2.80 -7.08
C VAL A 132 4.27 -3.85 -6.79
N LEU A 133 3.53 -4.33 -7.79
CA LEU A 133 2.48 -5.33 -7.59
C LEU A 133 3.04 -6.70 -7.25
N GLN A 134 4.16 -7.09 -7.85
CA GLN A 134 4.87 -8.33 -7.54
C GLN A 134 5.30 -8.34 -6.07
N ARG A 135 5.91 -7.24 -5.59
CA ARG A 135 6.28 -7.09 -4.18
C ARG A 135 5.06 -7.11 -3.25
N ILE A 136 3.97 -6.42 -3.60
CA ILE A 136 2.73 -6.47 -2.82
C ILE A 136 2.22 -7.91 -2.73
N GLY A 137 2.22 -8.65 -3.85
CA GLY A 137 1.81 -10.06 -3.89
C GLY A 137 2.67 -10.93 -2.98
N LEU A 138 4.00 -10.82 -3.07
CA LEU A 138 4.94 -11.59 -2.24
C LEU A 138 4.78 -11.25 -0.75
N CYS A 139 4.72 -9.96 -0.39
CA CYS A 139 4.53 -9.53 1.00
C CYS A 139 3.17 -9.96 1.55
N TYR A 140 2.11 -9.91 0.73
CA TYR A 140 0.76 -10.31 1.10
C TYR A 140 0.70 -11.82 1.39
N LEU A 141 1.36 -12.64 0.56
CA LEU A 141 1.48 -14.07 0.78
C LEU A 141 2.28 -14.36 2.05
N ALA A 142 3.49 -13.85 2.16
CA ALA A 142 4.38 -14.12 3.29
C ALA A 142 3.77 -13.63 4.62
N GLY A 143 3.32 -12.38 4.67
CA GLY A 143 2.71 -11.81 5.87
C GLY A 143 1.39 -12.50 6.25
N GLY A 144 0.57 -12.89 5.26
CA GLY A 144 -0.66 -13.65 5.49
C GLY A 144 -0.39 -15.04 6.04
N LEU A 145 0.62 -15.76 5.51
CA LEU A 145 1.04 -17.07 6.01
C LEU A 145 1.60 -17.01 7.43
N ILE A 146 2.27 -15.91 7.81
CA ILE A 146 2.71 -15.66 9.20
C ILE A 146 1.51 -15.33 10.10
N TYR A 147 0.54 -14.57 9.61
CA TYR A 147 -0.63 -14.15 10.38
C TYR A 147 -1.63 -15.28 10.65
N LEU A 148 -1.84 -16.20 9.69
CA LEU A 148 -2.82 -17.29 9.82
C LEU A 148 -2.59 -18.19 11.06
N PRO A 149 -1.38 -18.74 11.31
CA PRO A 149 -1.13 -19.54 12.51
C PRO A 149 -1.11 -18.69 13.79
N ALA A 150 -0.76 -17.40 13.69
CA ALA A 150 -0.79 -16.47 14.81
C ALA A 150 -2.23 -16.14 15.27
N SER A 151 -3.23 -16.29 14.39
CA SER A 151 -4.63 -16.00 14.70
C SER A 151 -5.24 -17.14 15.54
N ARG A 152 -5.74 -16.81 16.74
CA ARG A 152 -6.39 -17.76 17.65
C ARG A 152 -7.83 -17.36 17.90
N ARG A 153 -8.69 -18.36 18.09
CA ARG A 153 -10.08 -18.16 18.54
C ARG A 153 -10.02 -17.74 20.01
N THR A 154 -10.58 -16.61 20.33
CA THR A 154 -10.73 -16.16 21.71
C THR A 154 -12.13 -16.53 22.16
N SER A 155 -12.28 -17.13 23.33
CA SER A 155 -13.58 -17.36 23.96
C SER A 155 -14.26 -15.99 24.14
N ALA A 156 -15.46 -15.86 23.62
CA ALA A 156 -16.21 -14.62 23.78
C ALA A 156 -16.78 -14.56 25.19
N ASP A 157 -16.19 -13.76 26.05
CA ASP A 157 -16.88 -13.22 27.24
C ASP A 157 -17.77 -12.03 26.86
N GLY A 158 -18.35 -12.05 25.68
CA GLY A 158 -19.27 -11.01 25.19
C GLY A 158 -20.69 -11.58 25.06
N ALA A 159 -21.69 -10.75 25.41
CA ALA A 159 -23.11 -11.08 25.44
C ALA A 159 -23.70 -11.70 24.17
N ASP A 160 -22.96 -11.70 23.05
CA ASP A 160 -23.44 -12.15 21.74
C ASP A 160 -22.89 -13.52 21.27
N GLY A 161 -22.10 -14.23 22.08
CA GLY A 161 -21.62 -15.60 21.76
C GLY A 161 -20.77 -15.72 20.47
N ALA A 162 -20.48 -14.65 19.77
CA ALA A 162 -19.73 -14.65 18.52
C ALA A 162 -18.23 -14.86 18.75
N SER A 163 -17.67 -15.92 18.18
CA SER A 163 -16.25 -16.22 18.25
C SER A 163 -15.44 -15.09 17.64
N GLN A 164 -14.57 -14.47 18.42
CA GLN A 164 -13.62 -13.50 17.94
C GLN A 164 -12.27 -14.16 17.66
N TYR A 165 -11.66 -13.83 16.52
CA TYR A 165 -10.30 -14.21 16.20
C TYR A 165 -9.35 -13.05 16.46
N ARG A 166 -8.31 -13.31 17.25
CA ARG A 166 -7.27 -12.35 17.62
C ARG A 166 -5.90 -12.93 17.35
N ALA A 167 -4.97 -12.07 16.91
CA ALA A 167 -3.60 -12.49 16.72
C ALA A 167 -2.82 -12.58 18.03
N ASN A 168 -1.88 -13.49 18.06
CA ASN A 168 -0.81 -13.52 19.07
C ASN A 168 0.17 -12.39 18.76
N VAL A 169 0.01 -11.24 19.44
CA VAL A 169 0.82 -10.04 19.22
C VAL A 169 2.31 -10.31 19.43
N PRO A 170 2.76 -10.96 20.54
CA PRO A 170 4.16 -11.32 20.73
C PRO A 170 4.77 -12.10 19.55
N LEU A 171 4.04 -13.05 18.98
CA LEU A 171 4.50 -13.84 17.84
C LEU A 171 4.69 -12.97 16.58
N LEU A 172 3.76 -12.03 16.33
CA LEU A 172 3.90 -11.10 15.19
C LEU A 172 5.06 -10.13 15.38
N VAL A 173 5.26 -9.61 16.60
CA VAL A 173 6.42 -8.76 16.92
C VAL A 173 7.72 -9.55 16.75
N ALA A 174 7.78 -10.78 17.25
CA ALA A 174 8.94 -11.65 17.05
C ALA A 174 9.22 -11.90 15.57
N ALA A 175 8.18 -12.13 14.75
CA ALA A 175 8.32 -12.29 13.30
C ALA A 175 8.88 -11.03 12.63
N ILE A 176 8.40 -9.84 12.99
CA ILE A 176 8.93 -8.56 12.49
C ILE A 176 10.41 -8.42 12.84
N VAL A 177 10.77 -8.63 14.11
CA VAL A 177 12.16 -8.53 14.58
C VAL A 177 13.05 -9.55 13.85
N THR A 178 12.58 -10.79 13.71
CA THR A 178 13.32 -11.85 13.00
C THR A 178 13.58 -11.47 11.54
N LEU A 179 12.56 -10.96 10.83
CA LEU A 179 12.71 -10.53 9.44
C LEU A 179 13.73 -9.39 9.30
N LEU A 180 13.68 -8.38 10.19
CA LEU A 180 14.59 -7.24 10.14
C LEU A 180 16.02 -7.64 10.52
N VAL A 181 16.19 -8.46 11.56
CA VAL A 181 17.50 -8.96 11.99
C VAL A 181 18.11 -9.90 10.94
N ALA A 182 17.32 -10.82 10.40
CA ALA A 182 17.77 -11.72 9.33
C ALA A 182 18.21 -10.93 8.10
N TYR A 183 17.39 -9.96 7.65
CA TYR A 183 17.75 -9.10 6.52
C TYR A 183 19.05 -8.33 6.79
N TRP A 184 19.18 -7.70 7.97
CA TRP A 184 20.40 -6.99 8.37
C TRP A 184 21.60 -7.92 8.41
N ALA A 185 21.48 -9.10 9.02
CA ALA A 185 22.57 -10.08 9.12
C ALA A 185 23.02 -10.56 7.74
N LEU A 186 22.07 -10.89 6.85
CA LEU A 186 22.39 -11.25 5.46
C LEU A 186 23.16 -10.14 4.74
N MET A 187 22.67 -8.91 4.79
CA MET A 187 23.31 -7.76 4.15
C MET A 187 24.68 -7.43 4.77
N ARG A 188 24.90 -7.72 6.06
CA ARG A 188 26.13 -7.35 6.80
C ARG A 188 27.23 -8.39 6.72
N PHE A 189 26.88 -9.68 6.71
CA PHE A 189 27.86 -10.77 6.90
C PHE A 189 28.04 -11.68 5.71
N VAL A 190 27.07 -11.74 4.77
CA VAL A 190 27.21 -12.58 3.58
C VAL A 190 28.12 -11.88 2.57
N PRO A 191 29.23 -12.53 2.15
CA PRO A 191 30.12 -11.96 1.15
C PRO A 191 29.49 -11.97 -0.23
N VAL A 192 29.67 -10.87 -0.95
CA VAL A 192 29.26 -10.74 -2.36
C VAL A 192 30.50 -10.94 -3.25
N HIS A 193 30.41 -11.87 -4.18
CA HIS A 193 31.51 -12.16 -5.09
C HIS A 193 31.98 -10.90 -5.84
N GLY A 194 33.26 -10.60 -5.78
CA GLY A 194 33.85 -9.40 -6.39
C GLY A 194 33.64 -8.08 -5.61
N TYR A 195 32.83 -8.06 -4.54
CA TYR A 195 32.51 -6.83 -3.80
C TYR A 195 32.81 -6.90 -2.29
N GLY A 196 32.93 -8.11 -1.71
CA GLY A 196 33.19 -8.31 -0.29
C GLY A 196 31.94 -8.33 0.58
N VAL A 197 32.06 -7.97 1.86
CA VAL A 197 30.97 -8.03 2.87
C VAL A 197 30.47 -6.65 3.25
N GLY A 198 29.21 -6.56 3.68
CA GLY A 198 28.61 -5.37 4.30
C GLY A 198 28.43 -4.16 3.39
N ARG A 199 28.47 -4.36 2.10
CA ARG A 199 28.25 -3.29 1.12
C ARG A 199 26.76 -2.91 1.06
N LEU A 200 26.49 -1.59 1.05
CA LEU A 200 25.15 -1.00 0.94
C LEU A 200 25.03 -0.05 -0.26
N ASP A 201 26.01 -0.03 -1.17
CA ASP A 201 25.96 0.73 -2.41
C ASP A 201 25.04 0.07 -3.44
N MET A 202 24.77 0.78 -4.55
CA MET A 202 23.79 0.38 -5.57
C MET A 202 24.08 -0.99 -6.19
N VAL A 203 25.36 -1.30 -6.43
CA VAL A 203 25.78 -2.46 -7.23
C VAL A 203 26.34 -3.58 -6.38
N GLY A 204 27.11 -3.24 -5.35
CA GLY A 204 27.87 -4.18 -4.51
C GLY A 204 27.06 -4.81 -3.37
N ASN A 205 25.82 -4.39 -3.13
CA ASN A 205 25.00 -4.95 -2.05
C ASN A 205 24.48 -6.35 -2.41
N LEU A 206 24.25 -7.17 -1.37
CA LEU A 206 23.79 -8.56 -1.51
C LEU A 206 22.45 -8.68 -2.24
N GLY A 207 21.51 -7.75 -2.01
CA GLY A 207 20.21 -7.77 -2.69
C GLY A 207 20.38 -7.63 -4.21
N ALA A 208 21.16 -6.64 -4.66
CA ALA A 208 21.45 -6.43 -6.08
C ALA A 208 22.20 -7.64 -6.70
N TYR A 209 23.09 -8.27 -5.94
CA TYR A 209 23.77 -9.49 -6.41
C TYR A 209 22.81 -10.66 -6.62
N ILE A 210 21.90 -10.91 -5.64
CA ILE A 210 20.89 -11.97 -5.74
C ILE A 210 19.96 -11.71 -6.93
N ASP A 211 19.49 -10.48 -7.11
CA ASP A 211 18.57 -10.11 -8.18
C ASP A 211 19.21 -10.36 -9.55
N ARG A 212 20.47 -9.93 -9.76
CA ARG A 212 21.22 -10.22 -11.00
C ARG A 212 21.46 -11.70 -11.25
N SER A 213 21.77 -12.44 -10.19
CA SER A 213 22.09 -13.87 -10.29
C SER A 213 20.87 -14.73 -10.60
N LEU A 214 19.69 -14.37 -10.10
CA LEU A 214 18.46 -15.15 -10.26
C LEU A 214 17.63 -14.72 -11.46
N MET A 215 17.57 -13.44 -11.76
CA MET A 215 16.69 -12.90 -12.79
C MET A 215 17.45 -12.46 -14.07
N GLY A 216 18.76 -12.23 -13.96
CA GLY A 216 19.54 -11.65 -15.04
C GLY A 216 19.41 -10.12 -15.10
N THR A 217 20.43 -9.47 -15.66
CA THR A 217 20.48 -8.00 -15.74
C THR A 217 19.37 -7.41 -16.60
N ASN A 218 19.00 -8.06 -17.70
CA ASN A 218 17.96 -7.58 -18.64
C ASN A 218 16.57 -7.48 -17.99
N HIS A 219 16.35 -8.21 -16.90
CA HIS A 219 15.05 -8.26 -16.21
C HIS A 219 14.96 -7.35 -14.98
N LEU A 220 15.96 -6.48 -14.77
CA LEU A 220 16.01 -5.51 -13.68
C LEU A 220 15.62 -4.11 -14.16
N TRP A 221 15.50 -3.21 -13.21
CA TRP A 221 15.06 -1.84 -13.43
C TRP A 221 16.01 -1.07 -14.37
N PHE A 222 15.50 -0.66 -15.52
CA PHE A 222 16.26 0.01 -16.57
C PHE A 222 16.96 1.30 -16.08
N TRP A 223 16.25 2.15 -15.32
CA TRP A 223 16.80 3.39 -14.79
C TRP A 223 17.83 3.20 -13.67
N GLY A 224 17.98 1.99 -13.15
CA GLY A 224 19.06 1.56 -12.26
C GLY A 224 20.27 1.01 -13.00
N GLY A 225 20.35 1.21 -14.32
CA GLY A 225 21.39 0.64 -15.19
C GLY A 225 21.33 -0.89 -15.26
N GLN A 226 20.18 -1.49 -14.93
CA GLN A 226 19.98 -2.95 -14.91
C GLN A 226 20.93 -3.69 -13.94
N MET A 227 21.49 -2.99 -12.96
CA MET A 227 22.41 -3.55 -11.98
C MET A 227 21.79 -3.82 -10.62
N TRP A 228 20.65 -3.21 -10.35
CA TRP A 228 19.89 -3.35 -9.09
C TRP A 228 18.42 -3.01 -9.32
N ASP A 229 17.55 -3.43 -8.41
CA ASP A 229 16.11 -3.14 -8.48
C ASP A 229 15.57 -2.68 -7.12
N PRO A 230 14.82 -1.56 -7.04
CA PRO A 230 14.24 -1.09 -5.79
C PRO A 230 13.17 -2.04 -5.23
N GLU A 231 12.62 -2.93 -6.05
CA GLU A 231 11.68 -3.99 -5.68
C GLU A 231 12.31 -5.39 -5.69
N GLY A 232 13.64 -5.51 -5.43
CA GLY A 232 14.39 -6.76 -5.41
C GLY A 232 13.92 -7.77 -4.34
N LEU A 233 14.32 -9.03 -4.52
CA LEU A 233 13.83 -10.16 -3.71
C LEU A 233 14.21 -10.04 -2.24
N LEU A 234 15.47 -9.80 -1.92
CA LEU A 234 15.95 -9.81 -0.53
C LEU A 234 15.29 -8.71 0.29
N SER A 235 15.12 -7.52 -0.25
CA SER A 235 14.49 -6.38 0.41
C SER A 235 12.98 -6.60 0.68
N THR A 236 12.38 -7.63 0.11
CA THR A 236 11.00 -8.06 0.41
C THR A 236 10.83 -8.51 1.86
N LEU A 237 11.91 -8.93 2.56
CA LEU A 237 11.87 -9.23 4.00
C LEU A 237 11.48 -7.98 4.81
N GLY A 238 12.15 -6.84 4.58
CA GLY A 238 11.80 -5.58 5.21
C GLY A 238 10.42 -5.06 4.82
N ALA A 239 10.04 -5.23 3.56
CA ALA A 239 8.71 -4.86 3.06
C ALA A 239 7.59 -5.70 3.71
N THR A 240 7.83 -7.01 3.94
CA THR A 240 6.92 -7.89 4.69
C THR A 240 6.76 -7.44 6.14
N ALA A 241 7.83 -6.96 6.78
CA ALA A 241 7.76 -6.39 8.12
C ALA A 241 6.83 -5.16 8.18
N ASN A 242 6.84 -4.26 7.17
CA ASN A 242 5.87 -3.16 7.07
C ASN A 242 4.41 -3.66 6.99
N LEU A 243 4.16 -4.71 6.23
CA LEU A 243 2.83 -5.34 6.14
C LEU A 243 2.40 -5.93 7.50
N LEU A 244 3.31 -6.61 8.22
CA LEU A 244 3.04 -7.15 9.56
C LEU A 244 2.79 -6.05 10.59
N MET A 245 3.47 -4.89 10.50
CA MET A 245 3.14 -3.70 11.32
C MET A 245 1.72 -3.22 11.03
N GLY A 246 1.28 -3.27 9.78
CA GLY A 246 -0.11 -3.00 9.39
C GLY A 246 -1.09 -4.01 9.99
N ILE A 247 -0.74 -5.29 10.05
CA ILE A 247 -1.54 -6.32 10.73
C ILE A 247 -1.68 -6.01 12.22
N LEU A 248 -0.60 -5.63 12.90
CA LEU A 248 -0.65 -5.22 14.31
C LEU A 248 -1.53 -3.99 14.52
N ALA A 249 -1.45 -2.99 13.65
CA ALA A 249 -2.32 -1.82 13.69
C ALA A 249 -3.81 -2.19 13.48
N GLY A 250 -4.09 -3.13 12.56
CA GLY A 250 -5.43 -3.66 12.33
C GLY A 250 -5.98 -4.40 13.57
N GLU A 251 -5.15 -5.21 14.24
CA GLU A 251 -5.52 -5.87 15.50
C GLU A 251 -5.80 -4.85 16.62
N TRP A 252 -5.01 -3.79 16.69
CA TRP A 252 -5.22 -2.71 17.63
C TRP A 252 -6.54 -1.98 17.38
N LEU A 253 -6.85 -1.64 16.13
CA LEU A 253 -8.09 -0.98 15.73
C LEU A 253 -9.33 -1.86 15.99
N ARG A 254 -9.20 -3.18 15.88
CA ARG A 254 -10.26 -4.15 16.18
C ARG A 254 -10.47 -4.39 17.67
N SER A 255 -9.61 -3.84 18.54
CA SER A 255 -9.76 -4.00 19.99
C SER A 255 -11.02 -3.25 20.50
N GLY A 256 -11.56 -3.69 21.63
CA GLY A 256 -12.70 -3.04 22.32
C GLY A 256 -12.37 -1.71 23.01
N ARG A 257 -11.19 -1.11 22.74
CA ARG A 257 -10.77 0.15 23.34
C ARG A 257 -11.55 1.33 22.77
N SER A 258 -11.64 2.42 23.54
CA SER A 258 -12.22 3.68 23.06
C SER A 258 -11.41 4.26 21.89
N ASP A 259 -12.06 5.02 21.01
CA ASP A 259 -11.43 5.62 19.83
C ASP A 259 -10.22 6.48 20.17
N LEU A 260 -10.30 7.24 21.27
CA LEU A 260 -9.18 8.03 21.77
C LEU A 260 -7.97 7.16 22.11
N ARG A 261 -8.18 6.05 22.84
CA ARG A 261 -7.10 5.11 23.17
C ARG A 261 -6.52 4.43 21.93
N LYS A 262 -7.37 4.10 20.93
CA LYS A 262 -6.91 3.55 19.66
C LYS A 262 -6.01 4.53 18.93
N MET A 263 -6.44 5.78 18.79
CA MET A 263 -5.66 6.86 18.17
C MET A 263 -4.34 7.09 18.91
N GLN A 264 -4.39 7.24 20.24
CA GLN A 264 -3.19 7.48 21.05
C GLN A 264 -2.17 6.33 20.94
N GLY A 265 -2.62 5.07 20.97
CA GLY A 265 -1.76 3.91 20.81
C GLY A 265 -1.08 3.87 19.44
N LEU A 266 -1.80 4.17 18.36
CA LEU A 266 -1.20 4.28 17.03
C LEU A 266 -0.20 5.43 16.95
N ALA A 267 -0.52 6.59 17.53
CA ALA A 267 0.34 7.77 17.51
C ALA A 267 1.64 7.55 18.31
N ILE A 268 1.54 6.99 19.52
CA ILE A 268 2.71 6.70 20.36
C ILE A 268 3.60 5.65 19.71
N ALA A 269 3.02 4.55 19.23
CA ALA A 269 3.78 3.52 18.53
C ALA A 269 4.43 4.07 17.25
N GLY A 270 3.71 4.91 16.50
CA GLY A 270 4.22 5.55 15.30
C GLY A 270 5.41 6.45 15.57
N ALA A 271 5.29 7.34 16.57
CA ALA A 271 6.37 8.23 16.97
C ALA A 271 7.61 7.45 17.48
N ALA A 272 7.40 6.41 18.28
CA ALA A 272 8.47 5.57 18.79
C ALA A 272 9.22 4.85 17.65
N LEU A 273 8.50 4.25 16.69
CA LEU A 273 9.13 3.57 15.55
C LEU A 273 9.89 4.54 14.64
N MET A 274 9.34 5.74 14.38
CA MET A 274 10.07 6.76 13.61
C MET A 274 11.34 7.18 14.32
N LEU A 275 11.27 7.43 15.62
CA LEU A 275 12.44 7.80 16.43
C LEU A 275 13.51 6.69 16.39
N ILE A 276 13.13 5.43 16.59
CA ILE A 276 14.04 4.29 16.50
C ILE A 276 14.67 4.21 15.11
N GLY A 277 13.89 4.38 14.04
CA GLY A 277 14.39 4.41 12.67
C GLY A 277 15.45 5.50 12.44
N VAL A 278 15.22 6.70 12.98
CA VAL A 278 16.18 7.82 12.93
C VAL A 278 17.43 7.54 13.75
N LEU A 279 17.29 7.01 14.98
CA LEU A 279 18.42 6.66 15.84
C LEU A 279 19.30 5.55 15.26
N LEU A 280 18.74 4.65 14.47
CA LEU A 280 19.48 3.61 13.75
C LEU A 280 20.17 4.12 12.47
N ASN A 281 19.80 5.29 11.97
CA ASN A 281 20.31 5.83 10.70
C ASN A 281 21.85 5.92 10.60
N PRO A 282 22.62 6.27 11.65
CA PRO A 282 24.07 6.27 11.58
C PRO A 282 24.70 4.88 11.38
N LEU A 283 24.07 3.83 11.90
CA LEU A 283 24.55 2.44 11.81
C LEU A 283 24.00 1.73 10.55
N LEU A 284 22.77 2.04 10.19
CA LEU A 284 22.07 1.47 9.06
C LEU A 284 21.30 2.60 8.37
N PRO A 285 21.83 3.18 7.30
CA PRO A 285 21.23 4.34 6.64
C PRO A 285 19.76 4.10 6.27
N ILE A 286 18.91 5.10 6.48
CA ILE A 286 17.54 5.08 6.00
C ILE A 286 17.62 5.06 4.46
N ASN A 287 17.21 3.94 3.86
CA ASN A 287 17.28 3.76 2.41
C ASN A 287 16.08 2.93 1.92
N LYS A 288 15.23 3.57 1.13
CA LYS A 288 14.05 2.93 0.50
C LYS A 288 14.45 1.92 -0.55
N LYS A 289 15.51 2.19 -1.32
CA LYS A 289 15.84 1.42 -2.52
C LYS A 289 16.34 0.01 -2.22
N ILE A 290 16.97 -0.16 -1.07
CA ILE A 290 17.31 -1.47 -0.51
C ILE A 290 16.45 -1.84 0.71
N TRP A 291 15.48 -0.99 1.07
CA TRP A 291 14.48 -1.24 2.13
C TRP A 291 15.11 -1.63 3.47
N THR A 292 16.04 -0.81 3.96
CA THR A 292 16.77 -1.07 5.22
C THR A 292 15.85 -1.19 6.43
N GLY A 293 16.31 -1.84 7.49
CA GLY A 293 15.54 -1.96 8.74
C GLY A 293 15.19 -0.60 9.36
N SER A 294 16.11 0.37 9.31
CA SER A 294 15.88 1.77 9.73
C SER A 294 14.76 2.43 8.92
N PHE A 295 14.77 2.25 7.59
CA PHE A 295 13.70 2.71 6.70
C PHE A 295 12.36 2.02 7.00
N THR A 296 12.39 0.70 7.24
CA THR A 296 11.19 -0.07 7.60
C THR A 296 10.51 0.47 8.85
N LEU A 297 11.29 0.75 9.90
CA LEU A 297 10.79 1.32 11.16
C LEU A 297 10.31 2.75 10.98
N PHE A 298 11.08 3.58 10.27
CA PHE A 298 10.72 4.96 9.98
C PHE A 298 9.41 5.07 9.18
N SER A 299 9.30 4.32 8.09
CA SER A 299 8.12 4.35 7.21
C SER A 299 6.90 3.67 7.83
N GLY A 300 7.09 2.61 8.62
CA GLY A 300 6.04 1.98 9.43
C GLY A 300 5.50 2.94 10.48
N GLY A 301 6.39 3.66 11.17
CA GLY A 301 6.04 4.71 12.13
C GLY A 301 5.26 5.85 11.48
N PHE A 302 5.70 6.35 10.32
CA PHE A 302 4.96 7.33 9.52
C PHE A 302 3.55 6.84 9.18
N SER A 303 3.42 5.58 8.72
CA SER A 303 2.14 4.99 8.34
C SER A 303 1.17 4.90 9.53
N LEU A 304 1.69 4.59 10.73
CA LEU A 304 0.92 4.58 11.97
C LEU A 304 0.43 5.98 12.37
N LEU A 305 1.28 7.00 12.28
CA LEU A 305 0.92 8.39 12.57
C LEU A 305 -0.12 8.91 11.58
N ALA A 306 0.08 8.65 10.29
CA ALA A 306 -0.89 9.02 9.26
C ALA A 306 -2.25 8.34 9.48
N LEU A 307 -2.24 7.04 9.79
CA LEU A 307 -3.47 6.31 10.11
C LEU A 307 -4.13 6.83 11.39
N ALA A 308 -3.37 7.16 12.44
CA ALA A 308 -3.88 7.72 13.69
C ALA A 308 -4.62 9.03 13.43
N LEU A 309 -4.01 9.94 12.66
CA LEU A 309 -4.60 11.23 12.29
C LEU A 309 -5.88 11.04 11.48
N LEU A 310 -5.84 10.21 10.44
CA LEU A 310 -7.00 9.98 9.57
C LEU A 310 -8.14 9.25 10.29
N TYR A 311 -7.82 8.29 11.16
CA TYR A 311 -8.79 7.62 12.02
C TYR A 311 -9.48 8.63 12.94
N TRP A 312 -8.71 9.51 13.57
CA TRP A 312 -9.27 10.55 14.43
C TRP A 312 -10.20 11.51 13.66
N LEU A 313 -9.77 12.00 12.50
CA LEU A 313 -10.56 12.95 11.71
C LEU A 313 -11.83 12.31 11.14
N MET A 314 -11.73 11.10 10.60
CA MET A 314 -12.80 10.51 9.80
C MET A 314 -13.73 9.61 10.60
N ASP A 315 -13.14 8.64 11.33
CA ASP A 315 -13.95 7.63 12.01
C ASP A 315 -14.38 8.12 13.42
N SER A 316 -13.50 8.82 14.14
CA SER A 316 -13.79 9.31 15.50
C SER A 316 -14.56 10.64 15.49
N ARG A 317 -14.06 11.69 14.79
CA ARG A 317 -14.71 13.00 14.68
C ARG A 317 -15.85 13.05 13.66
N GLY A 318 -15.91 12.04 12.79
CA GLY A 318 -17.01 11.89 11.85
C GLY A 318 -17.04 12.93 10.72
N TRP A 319 -15.89 13.46 10.26
CA TRP A 319 -15.83 14.39 9.12
C TRP A 319 -16.54 13.84 7.87
N VAL A 320 -16.59 12.53 7.73
CA VAL A 320 -17.30 11.84 6.63
C VAL A 320 -18.81 12.08 6.68
N LYS A 321 -19.37 12.40 7.86
CA LYS A 321 -20.81 12.72 8.03
C LYS A 321 -21.16 14.11 7.51
N ASN A 322 -20.17 14.98 7.34
CA ASN A 322 -20.38 16.29 6.73
C ASN A 322 -20.37 16.14 5.20
N GLU A 323 -21.54 16.21 4.57
CA GLU A 323 -21.69 16.00 3.12
C GLU A 323 -20.91 17.03 2.28
N TRP A 324 -20.71 18.26 2.76
CA TRP A 324 -19.89 19.26 2.06
C TRP A 324 -18.41 18.87 2.03
N ILE A 325 -17.83 18.47 3.20
CA ILE A 325 -16.44 18.00 3.31
C ILE A 325 -16.26 16.75 2.44
N LYS A 326 -17.16 15.78 2.59
CA LYS A 326 -17.15 14.52 1.85
C LYS A 326 -17.13 14.76 0.35
N ARG A 327 -18.06 15.58 -0.15
CA ARG A 327 -18.24 15.82 -1.57
C ARG A 327 -17.08 16.59 -2.20
N ARG A 328 -16.50 17.55 -1.49
CA ARG A 328 -15.49 18.47 -2.03
C ARG A 328 -14.06 17.97 -1.84
N TRP A 329 -13.76 17.35 -0.70
CA TRP A 329 -12.40 17.01 -0.31
C TRP A 329 -12.12 15.52 -0.23
N LEU A 330 -13.10 14.71 0.18
CA LEU A 330 -12.86 13.29 0.39
C LEU A 330 -13.15 12.44 -0.84
N THR A 331 -14.10 12.84 -1.68
CA THR A 331 -14.56 12.02 -2.81
C THR A 331 -13.45 11.64 -3.80
N PRO A 332 -12.53 12.52 -4.24
CA PRO A 332 -11.47 12.11 -5.15
C PRO A 332 -10.63 10.96 -4.58
N ALA A 333 -10.18 11.08 -3.33
CA ALA A 333 -9.43 10.02 -2.68
C ALA A 333 -10.27 8.74 -2.48
N LEU A 334 -11.55 8.85 -2.13
CA LEU A 334 -12.44 7.70 -1.98
C LEU A 334 -12.69 6.95 -3.30
N ILE A 335 -12.69 7.65 -4.43
CA ILE A 335 -12.75 7.03 -5.77
C ILE A 335 -11.59 6.06 -5.95
N PHE A 336 -10.36 6.53 -5.74
CA PHE A 336 -9.16 5.70 -5.82
C PHE A 336 -9.12 4.65 -4.71
N GLY A 337 -9.49 5.00 -3.48
CA GLY A 337 -9.47 4.08 -2.34
C GLY A 337 -10.40 2.89 -2.50
N SER A 338 -11.52 3.05 -3.23
CA SER A 338 -12.47 1.98 -3.53
C SER A 338 -11.99 1.02 -4.62
N ASN A 339 -11.20 1.51 -5.59
CA ASN A 339 -10.68 0.78 -6.75
C ASN A 339 -9.17 0.98 -6.94
N ALA A 340 -8.38 0.84 -5.85
CA ALA A 340 -6.97 1.20 -5.83
C ALA A 340 -6.12 0.44 -6.87
N ILE A 341 -6.31 -0.87 -7.00
CA ILE A 341 -5.55 -1.71 -7.95
C ILE A 341 -5.93 -1.33 -9.39
N LEU A 342 -7.21 -1.11 -9.66
CA LEU A 342 -7.67 -0.67 -10.98
C LEU A 342 -7.10 0.72 -11.31
N GLY A 343 -7.13 1.67 -10.36
CA GLY A 343 -6.57 3.01 -10.55
C GLY A 343 -5.08 2.97 -10.87
N PHE A 344 -4.33 2.10 -10.18
CA PHE A 344 -2.94 1.84 -10.47
C PHE A 344 -2.74 1.24 -11.88
N ALA A 345 -3.52 0.22 -12.24
CA ALA A 345 -3.43 -0.44 -13.53
C ALA A 345 -3.74 0.51 -14.69
N VAL A 346 -4.85 1.26 -14.60
CA VAL A 346 -5.24 2.26 -15.62
C VAL A 346 -4.13 3.29 -15.82
N ALA A 347 -3.56 3.83 -14.73
CA ALA A 347 -2.49 4.81 -14.82
C ALA A 347 -1.23 4.24 -15.49
N ASN A 348 -0.81 3.02 -15.11
CA ASN A 348 0.36 2.37 -15.69
C ASN A 348 0.17 1.96 -17.16
N MET A 349 -1.07 1.75 -17.61
CA MET A 349 -1.38 1.56 -19.04
C MET A 349 -1.45 2.89 -19.78
N LEU A 350 -1.99 3.92 -19.17
CA LEU A 350 -2.17 5.23 -19.81
C LEU A 350 -0.84 5.94 -20.01
N THR A 351 0.08 5.88 -19.05
CA THR A 351 1.39 6.55 -19.11
C THR A 351 2.18 6.21 -20.38
N PRO A 352 2.46 4.94 -20.74
CA PRO A 352 3.19 4.62 -21.96
C PRO A 352 2.39 4.94 -23.22
N VAL A 353 1.05 4.80 -23.20
CA VAL A 353 0.21 5.17 -24.36
C VAL A 353 0.35 6.66 -24.68
N LEU A 354 0.28 7.54 -23.68
CA LEU A 354 0.46 8.98 -23.87
C LEU A 354 1.88 9.34 -24.35
N GLY A 355 2.90 8.56 -23.97
CA GLY A 355 4.27 8.71 -24.43
C GLY A 355 4.53 8.20 -25.85
N LEU A 356 3.73 7.25 -26.33
CA LEU A 356 3.84 6.69 -27.70
C LEU A 356 3.16 7.57 -28.75
N VAL A 357 2.09 8.30 -28.39
CA VAL A 357 1.40 9.21 -29.31
C VAL A 357 2.27 10.44 -29.55
N LYS A 358 2.75 10.61 -30.77
CA LYS A 358 3.59 11.73 -31.19
C LYS A 358 2.89 12.60 -32.22
N PHE A 359 2.92 13.89 -31.99
CA PHE A 359 2.47 14.88 -32.95
C PHE A 359 3.67 15.47 -33.69
N HIS A 360 3.56 15.64 -35.00
CA HIS A 360 4.61 16.28 -35.78
C HIS A 360 4.55 17.80 -35.54
N GLY A 361 5.52 18.32 -34.81
CA GLY A 361 5.71 19.77 -34.64
C GLY A 361 6.28 20.42 -35.90
N ALA A 362 6.22 21.75 -35.98
CA ALA A 362 6.73 22.53 -37.12
C ALA A 362 8.24 22.29 -37.42
N ALA A 363 9.01 21.75 -36.48
CA ALA A 363 10.43 21.43 -36.62
C ALA A 363 10.72 19.97 -37.03
N GLY A 364 9.71 19.19 -37.44
CA GLY A 364 9.88 17.79 -37.88
C GLY A 364 10.14 16.79 -36.75
N LYS A 365 10.34 17.22 -35.51
CA LYS A 365 10.49 16.32 -34.35
C LYS A 365 9.12 15.95 -33.79
N GLY A 366 8.89 14.65 -33.56
CA GLY A 366 7.67 14.17 -32.91
C GLY A 366 7.65 14.62 -31.44
N VAL A 367 6.61 15.35 -31.04
CA VAL A 367 6.36 15.80 -29.66
C VAL A 367 5.31 14.89 -29.03
N THR A 368 5.59 14.34 -27.86
CA THR A 368 4.65 13.48 -27.12
C THR A 368 3.56 14.31 -26.43
N ILE A 369 2.46 13.65 -26.03
CA ILE A 369 1.36 14.32 -25.28
C ILE A 369 1.88 14.97 -23.99
N PRO A 370 2.70 14.33 -23.14
CA PRO A 370 3.28 14.97 -21.96
C PRO A 370 4.10 16.21 -22.29
N GLU A 371 4.99 16.11 -23.30
CA GLU A 371 5.81 17.24 -23.72
C GLU A 371 4.98 18.41 -24.25
N LEU A 372 3.94 18.14 -25.06
CA LEU A 372 3.05 19.16 -25.58
C LEU A 372 2.29 19.86 -24.43
N ALA A 373 1.79 19.12 -23.47
CA ALA A 373 1.10 19.67 -22.32
C ALA A 373 2.03 20.57 -21.48
N VAL A 374 3.28 20.13 -21.23
CA VAL A 374 4.27 20.95 -20.52
C VAL A 374 4.61 22.23 -21.31
N GLN A 375 4.78 22.15 -22.62
CA GLN A 375 4.99 23.32 -23.48
C GLN A 375 3.84 24.32 -23.39
N LEU A 376 2.58 23.86 -23.40
CA LEU A 376 1.41 24.69 -23.25
C LEU A 376 1.37 25.38 -21.87
N PHE A 377 1.60 24.64 -20.80
CA PHE A 377 1.63 25.20 -19.44
C PHE A 377 2.79 26.16 -19.24
N SER A 378 3.95 25.94 -19.88
CA SER A 378 5.14 26.79 -19.78
C SER A 378 4.94 28.17 -20.40
N GLN A 379 3.88 28.39 -21.18
CA GLN A 379 3.51 29.74 -21.66
C GLN A 379 3.00 30.64 -20.53
N PHE A 380 2.48 30.06 -19.45
CA PHE A 380 1.85 30.80 -18.34
C PHE A 380 2.49 30.50 -16.98
N LEU A 381 3.26 29.42 -16.88
CA LEU A 381 3.83 28.90 -15.63
C LEU A 381 5.35 28.76 -15.79
N ASN A 382 6.07 28.83 -14.67
CA ASN A 382 7.47 28.43 -14.68
C ASN A 382 7.62 26.92 -14.90
N PRO A 383 8.81 26.40 -15.30
CA PRO A 383 9.01 24.99 -15.64
C PRO A 383 8.59 24.01 -14.53
N TRP A 384 8.84 24.35 -13.26
CA TRP A 384 8.46 23.53 -12.10
C TRP A 384 6.94 23.39 -11.95
N ASN A 385 6.24 24.53 -12.08
CA ASN A 385 4.78 24.55 -12.01
C ASN A 385 4.14 23.92 -13.26
N ALA A 386 4.73 24.05 -14.43
CA ALA A 386 4.25 23.41 -15.66
C ALA A 386 4.34 21.87 -15.56
N SER A 387 5.46 21.35 -15.05
CA SER A 387 5.64 19.94 -14.77
C SER A 387 4.61 19.41 -13.76
N LEU A 388 4.41 20.14 -12.66
CA LEU A 388 3.41 19.80 -11.65
C LEU A 388 1.98 19.86 -12.19
N ALA A 389 1.65 20.88 -12.99
CA ALA A 389 0.32 21.04 -13.60
C ALA A 389 -0.04 19.82 -14.47
N TYR A 390 0.91 19.34 -15.28
CA TYR A 390 0.71 18.09 -16.04
C TYR A 390 0.40 16.91 -15.11
N ALA A 391 1.20 16.70 -14.05
CA ALA A 391 0.99 15.61 -13.12
C ALA A 391 -0.39 15.67 -12.43
N VAL A 392 -0.83 16.88 -12.06
CA VAL A 392 -2.19 17.11 -11.49
C VAL A 392 -3.28 16.80 -12.51
N CYS A 393 -3.12 17.25 -13.77
CA CYS A 393 -4.05 16.92 -14.86
C CYS A 393 -4.12 15.41 -15.10
N PHE A 394 -3.00 14.70 -15.03
CA PHE A 394 -2.96 13.26 -15.16
C PHE A 394 -3.75 12.56 -14.03
N VAL A 395 -3.60 13.01 -12.78
CA VAL A 395 -4.40 12.52 -11.64
C VAL A 395 -5.89 12.81 -11.84
N ALA A 396 -6.23 14.02 -12.31
CA ALA A 396 -7.61 14.41 -12.59
C ALA A 396 -8.23 13.55 -13.70
N LEU A 397 -7.49 13.29 -14.79
CA LEU A 397 -7.93 12.40 -15.87
C LEU A 397 -8.24 10.99 -15.36
N ASN A 398 -7.33 10.41 -14.56
CA ASN A 398 -7.57 9.10 -13.96
C ASN A 398 -8.77 9.12 -12.98
N THR A 399 -8.97 10.20 -12.25
CA THR A 399 -10.15 10.39 -11.40
C THR A 399 -11.44 10.36 -12.24
N LEU A 400 -11.45 11.06 -13.37
CA LEU A 400 -12.59 11.07 -14.30
C LEU A 400 -12.88 9.70 -14.90
N ILE A 401 -11.85 8.92 -15.24
CA ILE A 401 -12.00 7.54 -15.74
C ILE A 401 -12.63 6.63 -14.69
N LEU A 402 -12.23 6.77 -13.41
CA LEU A 402 -12.73 5.93 -12.32
C LEU A 402 -14.08 6.41 -11.75
N TRP A 403 -14.46 7.66 -11.99
CA TRP A 403 -15.68 8.27 -11.46
C TRP A 403 -16.97 7.50 -11.79
N PRO A 404 -17.22 7.04 -13.05
CA PRO A 404 -18.42 6.28 -13.38
C PRO A 404 -18.54 4.97 -12.60
N LEU A 405 -17.41 4.27 -12.38
CA LEU A 405 -17.38 3.03 -11.61
C LEU A 405 -17.74 3.29 -10.14
N TYR A 406 -17.18 4.36 -9.57
CA TYR A 406 -17.50 4.78 -8.22
C TYR A 406 -18.99 5.13 -8.05
N ARG A 407 -19.56 5.90 -8.99
CA ARG A 407 -20.99 6.26 -8.98
C ARG A 407 -21.92 5.05 -9.09
N LYS A 408 -21.53 4.07 -9.89
CA LYS A 408 -22.29 2.81 -10.08
C LYS A 408 -22.00 1.77 -8.99
N CYS A 409 -21.20 2.11 -7.96
CA CYS A 409 -20.77 1.19 -6.89
C CYS A 409 -20.09 -0.10 -7.42
N ILE A 410 -19.40 0.00 -8.57
CA ILE A 410 -18.65 -1.12 -9.15
C ILE A 410 -17.25 -1.10 -8.54
N PHE A 411 -16.93 -2.13 -7.74
CA PHE A 411 -15.63 -2.29 -7.08
C PHE A 411 -14.95 -3.55 -7.60
N ILE A 412 -13.91 -3.36 -8.40
CA ILE A 412 -13.09 -4.46 -8.92
C ILE A 412 -12.08 -4.84 -7.84
N ARG A 413 -12.19 -6.08 -7.36
CA ARG A 413 -11.33 -6.66 -6.32
C ARG A 413 -10.61 -7.86 -6.90
N LEU A 414 -9.30 -7.83 -6.84
CA LEU A 414 -8.46 -9.01 -7.09
C LEU A 414 -8.32 -9.82 -5.81
#